data_3f74e488cc2a759dd47f0f3043e802c8
#
_entry.id   3f74e488cc2a759dd47f0f3043e802c8
#
_cell.length_a   1.000
_cell.length_b   1.000
_cell.length_c   1.000
_cell.angle_alpha   90.00
_cell.angle_beta   90.00
_cell.angle_gamma   90.00
#
_symmetry.space_group_name_H-M   'P 1'
#
loop_
_entity.id
_entity.type
_entity.pdbx_description
1 polymer ?
#
loop_
_entity_poly.entity_id
_entity_poly.type
_entity_poly.pdbx_seq_one_letter_code
_entity_poly.pdbx_strand_id
1 'polypeptide(L)'
;MRVPTIAYSTDLGSMYHGRIEEALKQNKVKALRGKVDLIFTSPPFPLVTKKRYGNETGEAYLKWLEGLAVILTDMLSPTGSIVLELGNAWEKNSPTMSTLPLEALLAFKRAANLHLCQHVICHNPARLPSPAAWVTINKLRLKDTYTHVWWMSKVERPKANSGNVLVPYSKDMLALLKRQSYNAGKRPSGHDVSATGFLTDRGGAISGNVLDFTSDADRVPSSLLKFAGTGWDTAYRNYCKAQDVETHPARMQIDLAAFFIKFLTTEGNLVMDPFAGSNTTGSAAEELGRKWLSIEAEERYVIGSKGRFGNFFTPQSGNPVGEKKEANHE
;
A
#
# COMPACT_ATOMS: atom_id res chain seq x y z
N MET A 1 -25.47 -7.43 -12.62
CA MET A 1 -24.10 -7.04 -12.31
C MET A 1 -23.26 -7.18 -13.57
N ARG A 2 -22.42 -6.18 -13.90
CA ARG A 2 -21.53 -6.28 -15.08
C ARG A 2 -20.44 -7.31 -14.81
N VAL A 3 -20.14 -8.13 -15.80
CA VAL A 3 -19.01 -9.06 -15.76
C VAL A 3 -17.71 -8.21 -15.77
N PRO A 4 -16.79 -8.38 -14.81
CA PRO A 4 -15.55 -7.63 -14.79
C PRO A 4 -14.76 -7.82 -16.10
N THR A 5 -14.24 -6.73 -16.64
CA THR A 5 -13.49 -6.72 -17.90
C THR A 5 -12.09 -6.14 -17.66
N ILE A 6 -11.13 -6.59 -18.46
CA ILE A 6 -9.80 -5.95 -18.48
C ILE A 6 -9.99 -4.54 -19.07
N ALA A 7 -9.70 -3.53 -18.27
CA ALA A 7 -9.80 -2.13 -18.67
C ALA A 7 -8.54 -1.66 -19.42
N TYR A 8 -7.38 -2.15 -19.00
CA TYR A 8 -6.08 -1.96 -19.66
C TYR A 8 -5.05 -2.96 -19.14
N SER A 9 -3.97 -3.11 -19.88
CA SER A 9 -2.83 -3.95 -19.52
C SER A 9 -1.53 -3.27 -19.90
N THR A 10 -0.46 -3.69 -19.23
CA THR A 10 0.94 -3.46 -19.58
C THR A 10 1.60 -4.82 -19.84
N ASP A 11 2.90 -4.86 -20.06
CA ASP A 11 3.63 -6.12 -20.22
C ASP A 11 3.66 -6.96 -18.93
N LEU A 12 3.59 -6.31 -17.76
CA LEU A 12 3.69 -6.98 -16.47
C LEU A 12 2.34 -7.21 -15.78
N GLY A 13 1.27 -6.51 -16.17
CA GLY A 13 0.03 -6.67 -15.44
C GLY A 13 -1.23 -6.15 -16.12
N SER A 14 -2.35 -6.24 -15.40
CA SER A 14 -3.67 -5.85 -15.89
C SER A 14 -4.53 -5.23 -14.81
N MET A 15 -5.31 -4.23 -15.22
CA MET A 15 -6.37 -3.60 -14.45
C MET A 15 -7.73 -4.16 -14.86
N TYR A 16 -8.49 -4.67 -13.90
CA TYR A 16 -9.86 -5.12 -14.09
C TYR A 16 -10.85 -4.06 -13.56
N HIS A 17 -11.83 -3.73 -14.37
CA HIS A 17 -12.97 -2.94 -13.94
C HIS A 17 -14.07 -3.86 -13.41
N GLY A 18 -14.36 -3.80 -12.12
CA GLY A 18 -15.39 -4.58 -11.46
C GLY A 18 -15.12 -4.77 -9.98
N ARG A 19 -16.00 -5.55 -9.32
CA ARG A 19 -15.82 -5.90 -7.91
C ARG A 19 -14.93 -7.14 -7.78
N ILE A 20 -14.21 -7.24 -6.67
CA ILE A 20 -13.30 -8.37 -6.41
C ILE A 20 -14.05 -9.71 -6.43
N GLU A 21 -15.24 -9.79 -5.84
CA GLU A 21 -16.03 -11.01 -5.76
C GLU A 21 -16.43 -11.54 -7.14
N GLU A 22 -16.64 -10.62 -8.10
CA GLU A 22 -16.99 -10.99 -9.48
C GLU A 22 -15.71 -11.26 -10.32
N ALA A 23 -14.63 -10.51 -10.08
CA ALA A 23 -13.37 -10.71 -10.79
C ALA A 23 -12.78 -12.12 -10.52
N LEU A 24 -12.90 -12.62 -9.31
CA LEU A 24 -12.45 -13.96 -8.93
C LEU A 24 -13.21 -15.12 -9.61
N LYS A 25 -14.39 -14.84 -10.20
CA LYS A 25 -15.12 -15.82 -11.02
C LYS A 25 -14.56 -15.95 -12.44
N GLN A 26 -13.76 -14.97 -12.90
CA GLN A 26 -13.12 -14.99 -14.20
C GLN A 26 -12.05 -16.08 -14.25
N ASN A 27 -12.06 -16.89 -15.30
CA ASN A 27 -11.09 -18.01 -15.45
C ASN A 27 -9.63 -17.56 -15.34
N LYS A 28 -9.28 -16.41 -15.92
CA LYS A 28 -7.92 -15.84 -15.85
C LYS A 28 -7.51 -15.47 -14.43
N VAL A 29 -8.40 -14.87 -13.66
CA VAL A 29 -8.14 -14.47 -12.25
C VAL A 29 -8.16 -15.72 -11.35
N LYS A 30 -9.13 -16.60 -11.55
CA LYS A 30 -9.23 -17.89 -10.82
C LYS A 30 -7.98 -18.76 -10.99
N ALA A 31 -7.34 -18.73 -12.16
CA ALA A 31 -6.09 -19.46 -12.43
C ALA A 31 -4.88 -18.94 -11.62
N LEU A 32 -5.00 -17.77 -10.96
CA LEU A 32 -3.98 -17.18 -10.09
C LEU A 32 -4.12 -17.60 -8.62
N ARG A 33 -5.12 -18.40 -8.27
CA ARG A 33 -5.25 -18.96 -6.91
C ARG A 33 -3.98 -19.69 -6.49
N GLY A 34 -3.52 -19.42 -5.29
CA GLY A 34 -2.28 -19.99 -4.75
C GLY A 34 -0.99 -19.46 -5.38
N LYS A 35 -1.04 -18.37 -6.18
CA LYS A 35 0.12 -17.84 -6.92
C LYS A 35 0.47 -16.39 -6.60
N VAL A 36 -0.36 -15.67 -5.83
CA VAL A 36 -0.11 -14.28 -5.47
C VAL A 36 0.90 -14.22 -4.34
N ASP A 37 2.03 -13.56 -4.58
CA ASP A 37 3.11 -13.44 -3.58
C ASP A 37 2.84 -12.33 -2.57
N LEU A 38 2.19 -11.24 -3.00
CA LEU A 38 1.81 -10.14 -2.15
C LEU A 38 0.44 -9.60 -2.54
N ILE A 39 -0.46 -9.52 -1.58
CA ILE A 39 -1.65 -8.68 -1.68
C ILE A 39 -1.36 -7.43 -0.84
N PHE A 40 -1.30 -6.27 -1.49
CA PHE A 40 -1.12 -4.99 -0.83
C PHE A 40 -2.28 -4.07 -1.19
N THR A 41 -3.10 -3.71 -0.20
CA THR A 41 -4.35 -3.02 -0.46
C THR A 41 -4.83 -2.16 0.70
N SER A 42 -5.65 -1.16 0.36
CA SER A 42 -6.35 -0.31 1.30
C SER A 42 -7.86 -0.45 1.04
N PRO A 43 -8.54 -1.43 1.68
CA PRO A 43 -9.97 -1.63 1.48
C PRO A 43 -10.76 -0.41 1.95
N PRO A 44 -12.03 -0.25 1.52
CA PRO A 44 -12.89 0.81 2.03
C PRO A 44 -12.83 0.90 3.56
N PHE A 45 -12.55 2.11 4.08
CA PHE A 45 -12.44 2.31 5.52
C PHE A 45 -13.82 2.28 6.19
N PRO A 46 -13.92 1.81 7.44
CA PRO A 46 -15.17 1.77 8.20
C PRO A 46 -15.57 3.17 8.68
N LEU A 47 -15.79 4.07 7.74
CA LEU A 47 -16.14 5.46 8.04
C LEU A 47 -17.62 5.56 8.42
N VAL A 48 -17.91 6.38 9.41
CA VAL A 48 -19.27 6.69 9.86
C VAL A 48 -20.12 7.31 8.75
N THR A 49 -19.49 8.06 7.83
CA THR A 49 -20.17 8.65 6.67
C THR A 49 -20.03 7.75 5.47
N LYS A 50 -21.15 7.28 4.91
CA LYS A 50 -21.16 6.52 3.66
C LYS A 50 -20.50 7.33 2.55
N LYS A 51 -19.50 6.75 1.92
CA LYS A 51 -18.89 7.27 0.71
C LYS A 51 -19.65 6.81 -0.53
N ARG A 52 -19.49 7.47 -1.67
CA ARG A 52 -20.16 7.11 -2.92
C ARG A 52 -19.83 5.69 -3.41
N TYR A 53 -18.65 5.16 -3.06
CA TYR A 53 -18.24 3.78 -3.39
C TYR A 53 -18.83 2.71 -2.46
N GLY A 54 -19.71 3.09 -1.50
CA GLY A 54 -20.42 2.17 -0.61
C GLY A 54 -19.48 1.48 0.39
N ASN A 55 -19.37 2.01 1.60
CA ASN A 55 -18.71 1.35 2.71
C ASN A 55 -19.76 0.83 3.68
N GLU A 56 -19.60 -0.39 4.15
CA GLU A 56 -20.33 -0.92 5.29
C GLU A 56 -19.82 -0.30 6.59
N THR A 57 -20.60 -0.40 7.66
CA THR A 57 -20.25 0.13 8.98
C THR A 57 -20.57 -0.88 10.07
N GLY A 58 -19.90 -0.76 11.21
CA GLY A 58 -20.13 -1.63 12.37
C GLY A 58 -19.96 -3.11 12.04
N GLU A 59 -20.86 -3.95 12.54
CA GLU A 59 -20.80 -5.40 12.40
C GLU A 59 -20.92 -5.88 10.93
N ALA A 60 -21.68 -5.17 10.10
CA ALA A 60 -21.78 -5.50 8.68
C ALA A 60 -20.42 -5.34 7.96
N TYR A 61 -19.65 -4.33 8.36
CA TYR A 61 -18.29 -4.15 7.86
C TYR A 61 -17.35 -5.30 8.27
N LEU A 62 -17.41 -5.71 9.54
CA LEU A 62 -16.59 -6.83 10.04
C LEU A 62 -16.93 -8.12 9.30
N LYS A 63 -18.20 -8.43 9.15
CA LYS A 63 -18.66 -9.63 8.43
C LYS A 63 -18.27 -9.63 6.95
N TRP A 64 -18.35 -8.47 6.28
CA TRP A 64 -17.86 -8.33 4.91
C TRP A 64 -16.34 -8.58 4.85
N LEU A 65 -15.59 -8.01 5.79
CA LEU A 65 -14.13 -8.13 5.84
C LEU A 65 -13.68 -9.56 6.15
N GLU A 66 -14.41 -10.31 6.99
CA GLU A 66 -14.20 -11.73 7.24
C GLU A 66 -14.33 -12.56 5.95
N GLY A 67 -15.41 -12.33 5.18
CA GLY A 67 -15.59 -12.97 3.89
C GLY A 67 -14.45 -12.64 2.91
N LEU A 68 -14.02 -11.39 2.89
CA LEU A 68 -12.89 -10.93 2.08
C LEU A 68 -11.57 -11.62 2.49
N ALA A 69 -11.32 -11.78 3.78
CA ALA A 69 -10.11 -12.43 4.30
C ALA A 69 -9.93 -13.84 3.73
N VAL A 70 -11.00 -14.64 3.73
CA VAL A 70 -10.99 -16.01 3.19
C VAL A 70 -10.65 -15.99 1.69
N ILE A 71 -11.34 -15.13 0.94
CA ILE A 71 -11.17 -14.99 -0.50
C ILE A 71 -9.72 -14.58 -0.86
N LEU A 72 -9.18 -13.58 -0.18
CA LEU A 72 -7.83 -13.08 -0.46
C LEU A 72 -6.76 -14.10 -0.06
N THR A 73 -6.96 -14.79 1.06
CA THR A 73 -6.02 -15.81 1.54
C THR A 73 -5.91 -17.01 0.57
N ASP A 74 -7.01 -17.37 -0.10
CA ASP A 74 -7.03 -18.42 -1.13
C ASP A 74 -6.19 -18.04 -2.37
N MET A 75 -6.02 -16.76 -2.65
CA MET A 75 -5.17 -16.28 -3.73
C MET A 75 -3.67 -16.39 -3.43
N LEU A 76 -3.28 -16.37 -2.15
CA LEU A 76 -1.87 -16.33 -1.75
C LEU A 76 -1.10 -17.59 -2.10
N SER A 77 0.11 -17.41 -2.59
CA SER A 77 1.15 -18.46 -2.64
C SER A 77 1.44 -19.03 -1.23
N PRO A 78 2.09 -20.20 -1.11
CA PRO A 78 2.31 -20.83 0.20
C PRO A 78 3.00 -19.94 1.24
N THR A 79 3.92 -19.08 0.82
CA THR A 79 4.66 -18.13 1.66
C THR A 79 4.32 -16.68 1.39
N GLY A 80 3.23 -16.44 0.67
CA GLY A 80 2.74 -15.10 0.31
C GLY A 80 2.23 -14.32 1.51
N SER A 81 2.10 -13.02 1.32
CA SER A 81 1.72 -12.06 2.36
C SER A 81 0.50 -11.24 1.96
N ILE A 82 -0.30 -10.86 2.97
CA ILE A 82 -1.32 -9.81 2.86
C ILE A 82 -0.87 -8.61 3.69
N VAL A 83 -0.89 -7.44 3.10
CA VAL A 83 -0.67 -6.18 3.78
C VAL A 83 -1.90 -5.30 3.61
N LEU A 84 -2.56 -4.96 4.71
CA LEU A 84 -3.73 -4.10 4.73
C LEU A 84 -3.35 -2.75 5.34
N GLU A 85 -3.63 -1.66 4.61
CA GLU A 85 -3.61 -0.31 5.15
C GLU A 85 -5.02 0.08 5.57
N LEU A 86 -5.20 0.54 6.81
CA LEU A 86 -6.47 1.02 7.32
C LEU A 86 -6.28 2.25 8.19
N GLY A 87 -7.11 3.27 7.95
CA GLY A 87 -7.11 4.50 8.76
C GLY A 87 -7.84 4.33 10.08
N ASN A 88 -7.57 5.25 11.00
CA ASN A 88 -8.34 5.39 12.23
C ASN A 88 -9.79 5.79 11.92
N ALA A 89 -10.71 5.37 12.77
CA ALA A 89 -12.12 5.76 12.75
C ALA A 89 -12.52 6.40 14.07
N TRP A 90 -13.58 7.20 14.03
CA TRP A 90 -14.06 7.98 15.17
C TRP A 90 -15.54 7.76 15.36
N GLU A 91 -15.99 7.80 16.61
CA GLU A 91 -17.41 7.70 16.91
C GLU A 91 -18.19 8.90 16.35
N LYS A 92 -19.42 8.64 15.92
CA LYS A 92 -20.27 9.69 15.31
C LYS A 92 -20.54 10.80 16.31
N ASN A 93 -20.28 12.04 15.90
CA ASN A 93 -20.49 13.25 16.72
C ASN A 93 -19.75 13.24 18.08
N SER A 94 -18.64 12.52 18.15
CA SER A 94 -17.82 12.37 19.35
C SER A 94 -16.32 12.58 19.05
N PRO A 95 -15.52 13.10 19.98
CA PRO A 95 -14.07 13.11 19.87
C PRO A 95 -13.42 11.75 20.16
N THR A 96 -14.20 10.74 20.55
CA THR A 96 -13.68 9.41 20.92
C THR A 96 -13.34 8.57 19.70
N MET A 97 -12.25 7.82 19.81
CA MET A 97 -11.80 6.89 18.77
C MET A 97 -12.70 5.65 18.76
N SER A 98 -13.08 5.20 17.57
CA SER A 98 -13.75 3.91 17.40
C SER A 98 -12.74 2.75 17.41
N THR A 99 -13.11 1.66 18.06
CA THR A 99 -12.32 0.42 18.07
C THR A 99 -12.47 -0.40 16.79
N LEU A 100 -13.41 -0.03 15.92
CA LEU A 100 -13.75 -0.79 14.71
C LEU A 100 -12.54 -1.13 13.81
N PRO A 101 -11.52 -0.26 13.61
CA PRO A 101 -10.33 -0.66 12.88
C PRO A 101 -9.54 -1.79 13.55
N LEU A 102 -9.46 -1.82 14.87
CA LEU A 102 -8.76 -2.87 15.62
C LEU A 102 -9.56 -4.19 15.60
N GLU A 103 -10.87 -4.10 15.72
CA GLU A 103 -11.78 -5.24 15.57
C GLU A 103 -11.69 -5.82 14.15
N ALA A 104 -11.55 -4.96 13.13
CA ALA A 104 -11.34 -5.35 11.75
C ALA A 104 -10.07 -6.20 11.56
N LEU A 105 -8.95 -5.81 12.19
CA LEU A 105 -7.73 -6.63 12.19
C LEU A 105 -8.00 -8.02 12.78
N LEU A 106 -8.63 -8.07 13.95
CA LEU A 106 -8.88 -9.33 14.64
C LEU A 106 -9.85 -10.24 13.88
N ALA A 107 -10.92 -9.67 13.32
CA ALA A 107 -11.90 -10.37 12.50
C ALA A 107 -11.25 -10.95 11.25
N PHE A 108 -10.53 -10.12 10.48
CA PHE A 108 -9.82 -10.53 9.26
C PHE A 108 -8.82 -11.67 9.55
N LYS A 109 -7.97 -11.47 10.56
CA LYS A 109 -6.97 -12.48 10.96
C LYS A 109 -7.60 -13.81 11.34
N ARG A 110 -8.67 -13.80 12.14
CA ARG A 110 -9.35 -15.02 12.63
C ARG A 110 -10.06 -15.76 11.52
N ALA A 111 -10.79 -15.06 10.68
CA ALA A 111 -11.59 -15.65 9.60
C ALA A 111 -10.77 -16.49 8.62
N ALA A 112 -9.53 -16.10 8.37
CA ALA A 112 -8.63 -16.79 7.44
C ALA A 112 -7.45 -17.50 8.12
N ASN A 113 -7.46 -17.63 9.46
CA ASN A 113 -6.41 -18.25 10.26
C ASN A 113 -5.00 -17.74 9.92
N LEU A 114 -4.86 -16.42 9.84
CA LEU A 114 -3.60 -15.78 9.48
C LEU A 114 -2.73 -15.50 10.70
N HIS A 115 -1.41 -15.49 10.51
CA HIS A 115 -0.45 -14.95 11.46
C HIS A 115 -0.28 -13.46 11.23
N LEU A 116 -0.37 -12.63 12.28
CA LEU A 116 0.04 -11.23 12.23
C LEU A 116 1.55 -11.19 12.36
N CYS A 117 2.24 -10.99 11.24
CA CYS A 117 3.70 -10.94 11.18
C CYS A 117 4.23 -9.65 11.84
N GLN A 118 3.60 -8.51 11.51
CA GLN A 118 3.96 -7.22 12.12
C GLN A 118 2.83 -6.19 11.98
N HIS A 119 2.70 -5.35 13.02
CA HIS A 119 1.96 -4.10 12.92
C HIS A 119 2.96 -2.98 12.62
N VAL A 120 2.73 -2.27 11.53
CA VAL A 120 3.52 -1.15 11.05
C VAL A 120 2.64 0.11 11.08
N ILE A 121 3.22 1.23 11.43
CA ILE A 121 2.58 2.56 11.42
C ILE A 121 3.09 3.31 10.20
N CYS A 122 2.19 3.78 9.35
CA CYS A 122 2.53 4.74 8.31
C CYS A 122 2.22 6.16 8.82
N HIS A 123 3.25 6.90 9.18
CA HIS A 123 3.15 8.25 9.71
C HIS A 123 3.10 9.27 8.57
N ASN A 124 2.20 10.24 8.70
CA ASN A 124 2.11 11.39 7.80
C ASN A 124 1.85 12.68 8.60
N PRO A 125 2.89 13.41 8.98
CA PRO A 125 2.77 14.64 9.75
C PRO A 125 2.08 15.78 8.98
N ALA A 126 2.00 15.70 7.65
CA ALA A 126 1.36 16.71 6.81
C ALA A 126 -0.18 16.63 6.81
N ARG A 127 -0.79 15.59 7.43
CA ARG A 127 -2.25 15.53 7.52
C ARG A 127 -2.81 16.75 8.23
N LEU A 128 -3.92 17.27 7.68
CA LEU A 128 -4.61 18.40 8.27
C LEU A 128 -5.28 18.01 9.61
N PRO A 129 -5.36 18.95 10.58
CA PRO A 129 -6.07 18.74 11.84
C PRO A 129 -7.58 18.64 11.58
N SER A 130 -8.10 17.42 11.53
CA SER A 130 -9.50 17.13 11.19
C SER A 130 -10.13 16.14 12.19
N PRO A 131 -11.43 16.29 12.51
CA PRO A 131 -12.27 17.46 12.24
C PRO A 131 -11.85 18.67 13.09
N ALA A 132 -11.97 19.85 12.50
CA ALA A 132 -11.56 21.10 13.15
C ALA A 132 -12.25 21.32 14.50
N ALA A 133 -13.53 20.93 14.63
CA ALA A 133 -14.29 21.07 15.87
C ALA A 133 -13.58 20.46 17.08
N TRP A 134 -13.02 19.26 16.96
CA TRP A 134 -12.40 18.53 18.07
C TRP A 134 -10.91 18.82 18.24
N VAL A 135 -10.20 19.07 17.14
CA VAL A 135 -8.74 19.22 17.15
C VAL A 135 -8.32 20.66 17.35
N THR A 136 -8.87 21.60 16.56
CA THR A 136 -8.41 23.00 16.57
C THR A 136 -9.28 23.92 17.41
N ILE A 137 -10.61 23.74 17.39
CA ILE A 137 -11.56 24.64 18.11
C ILE A 137 -11.64 24.21 19.57
N ASN A 138 -12.14 23.02 19.85
CA ASN A 138 -12.33 22.54 21.22
C ASN A 138 -11.06 21.95 21.86
N LYS A 139 -10.03 21.67 21.08
CA LYS A 139 -8.72 21.13 21.54
C LYS A 139 -8.84 19.88 22.43
N LEU A 140 -9.83 19.04 22.15
CA LEU A 140 -10.15 17.83 22.95
C LEU A 140 -9.35 16.62 22.54
N ARG A 141 -8.68 16.65 21.37
CA ARG A 141 -7.83 15.54 20.93
C ARG A 141 -6.69 16.04 20.03
N LEU A 142 -5.70 15.17 19.90
CA LEU A 142 -4.57 15.39 19.00
C LEU A 142 -4.98 15.20 17.52
N LYS A 143 -4.19 15.80 16.64
CA LYS A 143 -4.25 15.57 15.19
C LYS A 143 -3.94 14.10 14.88
N ASP A 144 -4.77 13.46 14.04
CA ASP A 144 -4.53 12.11 13.55
C ASP A 144 -3.48 12.13 12.43
N THR A 145 -2.32 11.48 12.65
CA THR A 145 -1.16 11.56 11.77
C THR A 145 -0.69 10.22 11.22
N TYR A 146 -1.43 9.13 11.45
CA TYR A 146 -0.98 7.83 10.99
C TYR A 146 -2.11 6.95 10.45
N THR A 147 -1.73 5.91 9.69
CA THR A 147 -2.56 4.76 9.38
C THR A 147 -1.93 3.49 9.92
N HIS A 148 -2.78 2.51 10.22
CA HIS A 148 -2.33 1.15 10.51
C HIS A 148 -1.97 0.45 9.20
N VAL A 149 -0.87 -0.30 9.22
CA VAL A 149 -0.48 -1.21 8.15
C VAL A 149 -0.21 -2.58 8.78
N TRP A 150 -1.05 -3.56 8.47
CA TRP A 150 -0.99 -4.89 9.06
C TRP A 150 -0.44 -5.89 8.07
N TRP A 151 0.74 -6.40 8.35
CA TRP A 151 1.35 -7.46 7.59
C TRP A 151 0.98 -8.81 8.17
N MET A 152 0.33 -9.64 7.36
CA MET A 152 -0.17 -10.97 7.72
C MET A 152 0.25 -12.01 6.70
N SER A 153 0.29 -13.29 7.11
CA SER A 153 0.58 -14.43 6.24
C SER A 153 -0.10 -15.70 6.73
N LYS A 154 -0.22 -16.70 5.84
CA LYS A 154 -0.65 -18.07 6.18
C LYS A 154 0.36 -18.82 7.04
N VAL A 155 1.60 -18.40 7.07
CA VAL A 155 2.72 -19.08 7.75
C VAL A 155 3.45 -18.10 8.67
N GLU A 156 4.07 -18.62 9.72
CA GLU A 156 4.84 -17.82 10.68
C GLU A 156 6.14 -17.24 10.08
N ARG A 157 6.66 -17.88 9.04
CA ARG A 157 7.89 -17.47 8.35
C ARG A 157 7.62 -17.23 6.87
N PRO A 158 6.93 -16.14 6.52
CA PRO A 158 6.68 -15.78 5.11
C PRO A 158 7.97 -15.34 4.42
N LYS A 159 7.90 -15.28 3.09
CA LYS A 159 8.96 -14.67 2.29
C LYS A 159 9.09 -13.19 2.63
N ALA A 160 10.25 -12.79 3.14
CA ALA A 160 10.57 -11.40 3.44
C ALA A 160 12.09 -11.17 3.45
N ASN A 161 12.53 -9.97 3.08
CA ASN A 161 13.94 -9.59 3.17
C ASN A 161 14.09 -8.09 3.52
N SER A 162 14.36 -7.81 4.78
CA SER A 162 14.60 -6.43 5.26
C SER A 162 15.85 -5.78 4.64
N GLY A 163 16.79 -6.57 4.13
CA GLY A 163 17.95 -6.06 3.39
C GLY A 163 17.60 -5.28 2.13
N ASN A 164 16.40 -5.50 1.54
CA ASN A 164 15.93 -4.78 0.37
C ASN A 164 15.42 -3.36 0.67
N VAL A 165 15.20 -3.03 1.95
CA VAL A 165 14.59 -1.78 2.43
C VAL A 165 15.39 -1.16 3.57
N LEU A 166 16.72 -1.26 3.53
CA LEU A 166 17.60 -0.63 4.51
C LEU A 166 17.53 0.90 4.40
N VAL A 167 17.51 1.55 5.55
CA VAL A 167 17.67 3.02 5.64
C VAL A 167 19.14 3.38 5.82
N PRO A 168 19.55 4.61 5.48
CA PRO A 168 20.91 5.10 5.76
C PRO A 168 21.29 4.91 7.24
N TYR A 169 22.56 4.63 7.49
CA TYR A 169 23.07 4.61 8.85
C TYR A 169 23.00 5.98 9.50
N SER A 170 22.68 6.01 10.79
CA SER A 170 22.83 7.23 11.59
C SER A 170 24.30 7.66 11.68
N LYS A 171 24.55 8.95 11.96
CA LYS A 171 25.90 9.48 12.18
C LYS A 171 26.66 8.70 13.25
N ASP A 172 25.98 8.28 14.32
CA ASP A 172 26.57 7.51 15.41
C ASP A 172 26.98 6.10 14.95
N MET A 173 26.16 5.45 14.12
CA MET A 173 26.48 4.14 13.56
C MET A 173 27.67 4.24 12.59
N LEU A 174 27.73 5.27 11.74
CA LEU A 174 28.89 5.52 10.87
C LEU A 174 30.18 5.74 11.67
N ALA A 175 30.09 6.52 12.76
CA ALA A 175 31.22 6.73 13.66
C ALA A 175 31.66 5.42 14.35
N LEU A 176 30.70 4.57 14.73
CA LEU A 176 30.96 3.26 15.30
C LEU A 176 31.67 2.34 14.31
N LEU A 177 31.17 2.25 13.08
CA LEU A 177 31.81 1.45 12.02
C LEU A 177 33.22 1.93 11.74
N LYS A 178 33.47 3.24 11.79
CA LYS A 178 34.83 3.81 11.59
C LYS A 178 35.78 3.48 12.76
N ARG A 179 35.35 3.61 14.00
CA ARG A 179 36.18 3.34 15.19
C ARG A 179 36.35 1.86 15.53
N GLN A 180 35.50 0.98 14.97
CA GLN A 180 35.53 -0.47 15.19
C GLN A 180 35.51 -0.89 16.66
N SER A 181 34.92 -0.09 17.54
CA SER A 181 34.75 -0.43 18.95
C SER A 181 33.48 0.17 19.56
N TYR A 182 32.87 -0.55 20.47
CA TYR A 182 31.70 -0.10 21.22
C TYR A 182 31.60 -0.81 22.57
N ASN A 183 30.74 -0.30 23.43
CA ASN A 183 30.53 -0.91 24.75
C ASN A 183 29.75 -2.23 24.59
N ALA A 184 30.44 -3.36 24.62
CA ALA A 184 29.88 -4.71 24.56
C ALA A 184 29.69 -5.30 25.96
N GLY A 185 29.10 -6.51 26.08
CA GLY A 185 28.91 -7.27 27.29
C GLY A 185 27.55 -7.12 27.95
N LYS A 186 27.41 -7.60 29.16
CA LYS A 186 26.14 -7.66 29.88
C LYS A 186 25.57 -6.28 30.21
N ARG A 187 24.29 -6.11 29.98
CA ARG A 187 23.52 -4.90 30.31
C ARG A 187 22.71 -5.11 31.59
N PRO A 188 22.36 -4.04 32.35
CA PRO A 188 21.46 -4.14 33.49
C PRO A 188 20.11 -4.81 33.17
N SER A 189 19.66 -4.75 31.91
CA SER A 189 18.45 -5.40 31.41
C SER A 189 18.60 -6.92 31.17
N GLY A 190 19.75 -7.50 31.47
CA GLY A 190 20.06 -8.94 31.28
C GLY A 190 20.46 -9.30 29.83
N HIS A 191 20.44 -8.36 28.89
CA HIS A 191 20.93 -8.61 27.55
C HIS A 191 22.47 -8.63 27.51
N ASP A 192 23.02 -9.56 26.72
CA ASP A 192 24.45 -9.61 26.42
C ASP A 192 24.67 -9.09 24.99
N VAL A 193 25.47 -8.03 24.89
CA VAL A 193 25.78 -7.39 23.60
C VAL A 193 27.09 -7.96 23.08
N SER A 194 26.99 -8.65 21.94
CA SER A 194 28.17 -9.23 21.25
C SER A 194 29.26 -8.20 21.01
N ALA A 195 30.51 -8.58 21.20
CA ALA A 195 31.67 -7.69 20.98
C ALA A 195 31.90 -7.31 19.51
N THR A 196 31.30 -8.03 18.56
CA THR A 196 31.52 -7.82 17.11
C THR A 196 30.24 -7.58 16.32
N GLY A 197 29.07 -7.74 16.94
CA GLY A 197 27.76 -7.77 16.24
C GLY A 197 27.44 -6.51 15.43
N PHE A 198 27.93 -5.33 15.86
CA PHE A 198 27.70 -4.05 15.20
C PHE A 198 28.90 -3.54 14.37
N LEU A 199 29.98 -4.33 14.25
CA LEU A 199 31.19 -3.88 13.55
C LEU A 199 31.19 -4.18 12.03
N THR A 200 30.24 -4.98 11.56
CA THR A 200 30.11 -5.33 10.14
C THR A 200 29.22 -4.31 9.45
N ASP A 201 29.74 -3.68 8.40
CA ASP A 201 28.92 -2.87 7.50
C ASP A 201 28.00 -3.78 6.69
N ARG A 202 26.69 -3.53 6.76
CA ARG A 202 25.64 -4.26 6.05
C ARG A 202 24.95 -3.39 4.98
N GLY A 203 25.52 -2.25 4.64
CA GLY A 203 25.01 -1.32 3.64
C GLY A 203 23.87 -0.41 4.13
N GLY A 204 23.52 -0.47 5.42
CA GLY A 204 22.47 0.36 6.02
C GLY A 204 21.86 -0.27 7.27
N ALA A 205 21.01 0.49 7.95
CA ALA A 205 20.26 0.05 9.11
C ALA A 205 18.93 -0.58 8.70
N ILE A 206 18.45 -1.55 9.49
CA ILE A 206 17.13 -2.14 9.30
C ILE A 206 16.07 -1.06 9.56
N SER A 207 15.13 -0.91 8.65
CA SER A 207 13.98 0.03 8.78
C SER A 207 13.16 -0.29 10.03
N GLY A 208 12.72 0.75 10.74
CA GLY A 208 11.78 0.60 11.84
C GLY A 208 10.37 0.29 11.35
N ASN A 209 9.50 -0.09 12.27
CA ASN A 209 8.07 -0.33 11.99
C ASN A 209 7.19 0.93 12.08
N VAL A 210 7.79 2.10 12.23
CA VAL A 210 7.14 3.41 12.01
C VAL A 210 7.74 4.00 10.74
N LEU A 211 6.97 3.98 9.66
CA LEU A 211 7.41 4.46 8.36
C LEU A 211 6.96 5.91 8.17
N ASP A 212 7.90 6.79 7.84
CA ASP A 212 7.67 8.19 7.54
C ASP A 212 8.41 8.54 6.25
N PHE A 213 7.66 8.75 5.17
CA PHE A 213 8.19 9.10 3.85
C PHE A 213 8.15 10.61 3.57
N THR A 214 7.72 11.41 4.55
CA THR A 214 7.56 12.86 4.42
C THR A 214 8.68 13.65 5.08
N SER A 215 9.45 13.00 5.97
CA SER A 215 10.57 13.57 6.69
C SER A 215 11.89 13.26 5.95
N ASP A 216 12.98 13.76 6.48
CA ASP A 216 14.33 13.74 5.91
C ASP A 216 14.70 12.47 5.12
N ALA A 217 15.41 12.66 4.00
CA ALA A 217 15.89 11.57 3.14
C ALA A 217 16.66 10.48 3.90
N ASP A 218 17.18 10.79 5.07
CA ASP A 218 17.90 9.84 5.95
C ASP A 218 16.98 8.77 6.58
N ARG A 219 15.67 8.89 6.46
CA ARG A 219 14.70 7.90 6.97
C ARG A 219 14.02 7.07 5.87
N VAL A 220 14.22 7.45 4.63
CA VAL A 220 13.69 6.72 3.47
C VAL A 220 14.75 5.73 3.00
N PRO A 221 14.40 4.44 2.79
CA PRO A 221 15.34 3.49 2.19
C PRO A 221 15.92 4.01 0.89
N SER A 222 17.25 3.99 0.76
CA SER A 222 17.93 4.46 -0.45
C SER A 222 17.42 3.81 -1.72
N SER A 223 16.96 2.55 -1.60
CA SER A 223 16.35 1.80 -2.69
C SER A 223 14.99 2.34 -3.15
N LEU A 224 14.37 3.26 -2.40
CA LEU A 224 13.05 3.87 -2.70
C LEU A 224 13.16 5.33 -3.14
N LEU A 225 14.34 5.93 -3.16
CA LEU A 225 14.51 7.36 -3.50
C LEU A 225 13.92 7.74 -4.87
N LYS A 226 13.83 6.81 -5.81
CA LYS A 226 13.19 7.05 -7.11
C LYS A 226 11.69 7.35 -7.02
N PHE A 227 11.03 6.95 -5.95
CA PHE A 227 9.61 7.22 -5.68
C PHE A 227 9.40 8.49 -4.87
N ALA A 228 10.46 9.02 -4.25
CA ALA A 228 10.38 10.22 -3.44
C ALA A 228 9.93 11.44 -4.26
N GLY A 229 9.04 12.22 -3.69
CA GLY A 229 8.53 13.44 -4.29
C GLY A 229 7.13 13.34 -4.89
N THR A 230 6.65 14.46 -5.44
CA THR A 230 5.26 14.62 -5.90
C THR A 230 5.04 14.26 -7.38
N GLY A 231 6.09 13.90 -8.12
CA GLY A 231 6.05 13.71 -9.57
C GLY A 231 5.03 12.64 -10.00
N TRP A 232 5.00 11.53 -9.33
CA TRP A 232 4.06 10.42 -9.60
C TRP A 232 2.58 10.83 -9.44
N ASP A 233 2.29 11.61 -8.42
CA ASP A 233 0.93 12.07 -8.16
C ASP A 233 0.55 13.24 -9.06
N THR A 234 1.51 14.04 -9.50
CA THR A 234 1.32 15.13 -10.45
C THR A 234 0.95 14.59 -11.84
N ALA A 235 1.65 13.59 -12.34
CA ALA A 235 1.34 12.92 -13.61
C ALA A 235 -0.09 12.35 -13.59
N TYR A 236 -0.45 11.62 -12.53
CA TYR A 236 -1.80 11.09 -12.34
C TYR A 236 -2.88 12.19 -12.36
N ARG A 237 -2.68 13.29 -11.59
CA ARG A 237 -3.65 14.39 -11.53
C ARG A 237 -3.81 15.11 -12.86
N ASN A 238 -2.71 15.35 -13.58
CA ASN A 238 -2.75 15.97 -14.90
C ASN A 238 -3.50 15.09 -15.89
N TYR A 239 -3.30 13.78 -15.83
CA TYR A 239 -4.03 12.84 -16.67
C TYR A 239 -5.54 12.85 -16.35
N CYS A 240 -5.91 12.78 -15.05
CA CYS A 240 -7.32 12.87 -14.65
C CYS A 240 -7.97 14.15 -15.16
N LYS A 241 -7.28 15.30 -15.04
CA LYS A 241 -7.76 16.59 -15.58
C LYS A 241 -7.95 16.54 -17.10
N ALA A 242 -7.02 15.95 -17.83
CA ALA A 242 -7.10 15.81 -19.28
C ALA A 242 -8.24 14.89 -19.74
N GLN A 243 -8.62 13.92 -18.91
CA GLN A 243 -9.73 13.00 -19.19
C GLN A 243 -11.07 13.44 -18.58
N ASP A 244 -11.12 14.61 -17.95
CA ASP A 244 -12.31 15.15 -17.25
C ASP A 244 -12.87 14.15 -16.21
N VAL A 245 -12.01 13.47 -15.48
CA VAL A 245 -12.39 12.55 -14.40
C VAL A 245 -11.88 13.04 -13.04
N GLU A 246 -12.68 12.77 -12.00
CA GLU A 246 -12.29 13.07 -10.62
C GLU A 246 -11.09 12.24 -10.17
N THR A 247 -10.15 12.87 -9.49
CA THR A 247 -9.05 12.15 -8.83
C THR A 247 -9.56 11.33 -7.65
N HIS A 248 -8.95 10.17 -7.41
CA HIS A 248 -9.27 9.37 -6.21
C HIS A 248 -8.98 10.19 -4.93
N PRO A 249 -9.94 10.31 -3.98
CA PRO A 249 -9.81 11.21 -2.83
C PRO A 249 -8.79 10.73 -1.77
N ALA A 250 -8.59 9.42 -1.66
CA ALA A 250 -7.69 8.79 -0.70
C ALA A 250 -6.64 7.96 -1.43
N ARG A 251 -5.58 8.61 -1.89
CA ARG A 251 -4.50 7.92 -2.62
C ARG A 251 -3.45 7.43 -1.63
N MET A 252 -3.08 6.16 -1.77
CA MET A 252 -1.96 5.58 -1.05
C MET A 252 -0.65 6.26 -1.47
N GLN A 253 0.28 6.41 -0.54
CA GLN A 253 1.63 6.88 -0.85
C GLN A 253 2.38 5.81 -1.65
N ILE A 254 2.99 6.18 -2.75
CA ILE A 254 3.71 5.23 -3.62
C ILE A 254 4.91 4.62 -2.91
N ASP A 255 5.58 5.38 -2.05
CA ASP A 255 6.70 4.90 -1.22
C ASP A 255 6.29 3.76 -0.31
N LEU A 256 5.07 3.81 0.27
CA LEU A 256 4.53 2.75 1.10
C LEU A 256 4.32 1.45 0.29
N ALA A 257 3.71 1.57 -0.89
CA ALA A 257 3.55 0.43 -1.78
C ALA A 257 4.89 -0.17 -2.21
N ALA A 258 5.82 0.68 -2.66
CA ALA A 258 7.16 0.27 -3.08
C ALA A 258 7.95 -0.38 -1.94
N PHE A 259 7.83 0.11 -0.71
CA PHE A 259 8.46 -0.47 0.48
C PHE A 259 8.03 -1.92 0.66
N PHE A 260 6.73 -2.20 0.74
CA PHE A 260 6.24 -3.57 0.97
C PHE A 260 6.49 -4.48 -0.23
N ILE A 261 6.41 -3.98 -1.46
CA ILE A 261 6.76 -4.75 -2.66
C ILE A 261 8.22 -5.18 -2.61
N LYS A 262 9.17 -4.30 -2.29
CA LYS A 262 10.60 -4.66 -2.16
C LYS A 262 10.87 -5.56 -0.96
N PHE A 263 10.20 -5.32 0.16
CA PHE A 263 10.40 -6.08 1.40
C PHE A 263 9.93 -7.53 1.26
N LEU A 264 8.77 -7.75 0.60
CA LEU A 264 8.06 -9.04 0.62
C LEU A 264 8.11 -9.82 -0.71
N THR A 265 8.67 -9.23 -1.76
CA THR A 265 8.71 -9.85 -3.09
C THR A 265 10.09 -9.71 -3.74
N THR A 266 10.30 -10.52 -4.78
CA THR A 266 11.41 -10.38 -5.73
C THR A 266 10.85 -10.06 -7.12
N GLU A 267 11.71 -9.62 -8.04
CA GLU A 267 11.35 -9.38 -9.43
C GLU A 267 10.65 -10.59 -10.06
N GLY A 268 9.64 -10.34 -10.89
CA GLY A 268 8.79 -11.37 -11.49
C GLY A 268 7.70 -11.96 -10.59
N ASN A 269 7.70 -11.70 -9.27
CA ASN A 269 6.61 -12.09 -8.37
C ASN A 269 5.31 -11.35 -8.69
N LEU A 270 4.17 -11.95 -8.29
CA LEU A 270 2.85 -11.38 -8.52
C LEU A 270 2.34 -10.58 -7.32
N VAL A 271 2.05 -9.32 -7.56
CA VAL A 271 1.40 -8.39 -6.62
C VAL A 271 -0.05 -8.18 -7.00
N MET A 272 -0.97 -8.20 -6.03
CA MET A 272 -2.40 -7.99 -6.26
C MET A 272 -2.92 -6.85 -5.38
N ASP A 273 -3.75 -5.99 -5.97
CA ASP A 273 -4.53 -4.97 -5.26
C ASP A 273 -6.01 -5.08 -5.63
N PRO A 274 -6.87 -5.65 -4.76
CA PRO A 274 -8.29 -5.84 -5.02
C PRO A 274 -9.15 -4.58 -4.85
N PHE A 275 -8.58 -3.47 -4.37
CA PHE A 275 -9.22 -2.16 -4.19
C PHE A 275 -8.29 -1.05 -4.69
N ALA A 276 -7.94 -1.14 -5.96
CA ALA A 276 -6.80 -0.44 -6.53
C ALA A 276 -6.95 1.10 -6.58
N GLY A 277 -8.18 1.62 -6.61
CA GLY A 277 -8.42 3.04 -6.69
C GLY A 277 -7.64 3.71 -7.83
N SER A 278 -6.65 4.53 -7.48
CA SER A 278 -5.74 5.15 -8.45
C SER A 278 -4.62 4.24 -8.97
N ASN A 279 -4.63 2.96 -8.61
CA ASN A 279 -3.66 1.92 -8.97
C ASN A 279 -2.19 2.26 -8.62
N THR A 280 -1.99 2.80 -7.44
CA THR A 280 -0.65 3.10 -6.92
C THR A 280 0.18 1.84 -6.73
N THR A 281 -0.44 0.77 -6.21
CA THR A 281 0.21 -0.54 -6.00
C THR A 281 0.67 -1.15 -7.32
N GLY A 282 -0.20 -1.19 -8.34
CA GLY A 282 0.15 -1.70 -9.66
C GLY A 282 1.27 -0.91 -10.33
N SER A 283 1.22 0.42 -10.23
CA SER A 283 2.27 1.30 -10.77
C SER A 283 3.63 1.08 -10.09
N ALA A 284 3.65 0.92 -8.76
CA ALA A 284 4.87 0.61 -8.04
C ALA A 284 5.40 -0.79 -8.40
N ALA A 285 4.52 -1.77 -8.59
CA ALA A 285 4.88 -3.12 -9.00
C ALA A 285 5.50 -3.14 -10.40
N GLU A 286 4.88 -2.46 -11.38
CA GLU A 286 5.39 -2.28 -12.74
C GLU A 286 6.81 -1.72 -12.73
N GLU A 287 7.00 -0.58 -12.05
CA GLU A 287 8.28 0.11 -11.95
C GLU A 287 9.38 -0.73 -11.26
N LEU A 288 8.98 -1.67 -10.42
CA LEU A 288 9.88 -2.59 -9.72
C LEU A 288 10.07 -3.93 -10.44
N GLY A 289 9.52 -4.13 -11.64
CA GLY A 289 9.63 -5.37 -12.39
C GLY A 289 8.82 -6.55 -11.81
N ARG A 290 7.75 -6.24 -11.05
CA ARG A 290 6.83 -7.27 -10.55
C ARG A 290 5.62 -7.37 -11.45
N LYS A 291 5.10 -8.58 -11.61
CA LYS A 291 3.78 -8.77 -12.22
C LYS A 291 2.71 -8.21 -11.30
N TRP A 292 1.61 -7.70 -11.87
CA TRP A 292 0.55 -7.14 -11.06
C TRP A 292 -0.84 -7.45 -11.59
N LEU A 293 -1.78 -7.50 -10.66
CA LEU A 293 -3.22 -7.61 -10.91
C LEU A 293 -3.95 -6.61 -10.02
N SER A 294 -4.64 -5.68 -10.64
CA SER A 294 -5.42 -4.67 -9.93
C SER A 294 -6.88 -4.75 -10.29
N ILE A 295 -7.77 -4.53 -9.32
CA ILE A 295 -9.22 -4.56 -9.50
C ILE A 295 -9.80 -3.28 -8.88
N GLU A 296 -10.69 -2.60 -9.62
CA GLU A 296 -11.37 -1.40 -9.16
C GLU A 296 -12.81 -1.38 -9.66
N ALA A 297 -13.74 -1.05 -8.78
CA ALA A 297 -15.17 -1.04 -9.08
C ALA A 297 -15.65 0.27 -9.72
N GLU A 298 -15.01 1.39 -9.41
CA GLU A 298 -15.39 2.73 -9.88
C GLU A 298 -14.71 3.07 -11.20
N GLU A 299 -15.49 3.15 -12.28
CA GLU A 299 -15.00 3.37 -13.64
C GLU A 299 -14.11 4.62 -13.78
N ARG A 300 -14.49 5.73 -13.14
CA ARG A 300 -13.72 6.99 -13.15
C ARG A 300 -12.31 6.82 -12.55
N TYR A 301 -12.15 5.97 -11.53
CA TYR A 301 -10.85 5.68 -10.94
C TYR A 301 -10.03 4.76 -11.83
N VAL A 302 -10.68 3.79 -12.49
CA VAL A 302 -10.04 2.96 -13.52
C VAL A 302 -9.53 3.82 -14.68
N ILE A 303 -10.32 4.77 -15.19
CA ILE A 303 -9.88 5.69 -16.25
C ILE A 303 -8.69 6.51 -15.78
N GLY A 304 -8.81 7.18 -14.62
CA GLY A 304 -7.74 8.04 -14.08
C GLY A 304 -6.45 7.28 -13.81
N SER A 305 -6.53 6.02 -13.36
CA SER A 305 -5.37 5.19 -13.00
C SER A 305 -4.39 4.96 -14.15
N LYS A 306 -4.85 5.02 -15.41
CA LYS A 306 -3.98 4.94 -16.60
C LYS A 306 -2.86 5.98 -16.58
N GLY A 307 -3.11 7.16 -16.02
CA GLY A 307 -2.14 8.24 -15.91
C GLY A 307 -0.90 7.91 -15.07
N ARG A 308 -0.91 6.80 -14.32
CA ARG A 308 0.28 6.33 -13.60
C ARG A 308 1.24 5.50 -14.43
N PHE A 309 0.81 5.04 -15.60
CA PHE A 309 1.56 4.08 -16.42
C PHE A 309 2.15 4.70 -17.70
N GLY A 310 1.98 5.98 -17.93
CA GLY A 310 2.52 6.80 -19.03
C GLY A 310 3.30 6.08 -20.14
N ASN A 311 4.50 5.62 -19.81
CA ASN A 311 5.43 5.00 -20.76
C ASN A 311 5.29 3.47 -20.89
N PHE A 312 4.40 2.82 -20.11
CA PHE A 312 4.29 1.35 -20.04
C PHE A 312 3.13 0.78 -20.85
N PHE A 313 2.38 1.63 -21.60
CA PHE A 313 1.33 1.10 -22.44
C PHE A 313 1.92 0.47 -23.70
N THR A 314 1.67 -0.82 -23.86
CA THR A 314 1.83 -1.47 -25.18
C THR A 314 0.73 -0.95 -26.07
N PRO A 315 1.02 -0.40 -27.27
CA PRO A 315 -0.01 -0.02 -28.23
C PRO A 315 -0.84 -1.27 -28.56
N GLN A 316 -2.08 -1.33 -28.11
CA GLN A 316 -2.99 -2.34 -28.64
C GLN A 316 -3.15 -2.04 -30.14
N SER A 317 -2.78 -2.97 -30.96
CA SER A 317 -2.99 -2.94 -32.41
C SER A 317 -4.49 -2.76 -32.69
N GLY A 318 -4.92 -1.53 -32.96
CA GLY A 318 -6.29 -1.23 -33.38
C GLY A 318 -7.00 -0.17 -32.57
N ASN A 319 -6.51 1.08 -32.58
CA ASN A 319 -7.31 2.29 -32.75
C ASN A 319 -6.36 3.49 -32.93
N PRO A 320 -6.36 4.19 -34.05
CA PRO A 320 -5.55 5.39 -34.23
C PRO A 320 -6.08 6.49 -33.31
N VAL A 321 -5.19 7.01 -32.46
CA VAL A 321 -5.41 8.26 -31.73
C VAL A 321 -5.67 9.34 -32.76
N GLY A 322 -6.82 10.01 -32.66
CA GLY A 322 -7.28 11.00 -33.61
C GLY A 322 -6.22 12.05 -33.93
N GLU A 323 -5.90 12.16 -35.19
CA GLU A 323 -5.11 13.26 -35.76
C GLU A 323 -5.74 14.61 -35.40
N LYS A 324 -4.97 15.44 -34.72
CA LYS A 324 -5.31 16.87 -34.61
C LYS A 324 -5.39 17.45 -36.01
N LYS A 325 -6.58 17.85 -36.45
CA LYS A 325 -6.73 18.71 -37.60
C LYS A 325 -6.06 20.04 -37.26
N GLU A 326 -4.95 20.32 -37.92
CA GLU A 326 -4.41 21.67 -38.03
C GLU A 326 -5.44 22.54 -38.77
N ALA A 327 -5.93 23.55 -38.09
CA ALA A 327 -6.74 24.58 -38.71
C ALA A 327 -5.79 25.52 -39.46
N ASN A 328 -5.76 25.41 -40.77
CA ASN A 328 -5.20 26.45 -41.66
C ASN A 328 -6.08 27.69 -41.55
N HIS A 329 -5.47 28.77 -41.08
CA HIS A 329 -6.00 30.11 -41.29
C HIS A 329 -5.42 30.64 -42.61
N GLU A 330 -6.27 30.87 -43.60
CA GLU A 330 -6.15 31.94 -44.59
C GLU A 330 -6.84 33.21 -44.09
#